data_3161ef10a332bfa9b400ecf8aabb2a1e
#
_entry.id   3161ef10a332bfa9b400ecf8aabb2a1e
#
_cell.length_a   1.000
_cell.length_b   1.000
_cell.length_c   1.000
_cell.angle_alpha   90.00
_cell.angle_beta   90.00
_cell.angle_gamma   90.00
#
_symmetry.space_group_name_H-M   'P 1'
#
loop_
_entity.id
_entity.type
_entity.pdbx_description
1 polymer ?
#
loop_
_entity_poly.entity_id
_entity_poly.type
_entity_poly.pdbx_seq_one_letter_code
_entity_poly.pdbx_strand_id
1 'polypeptide(L)'
;TKIAIGPAIANGFYYDFDFPQGTKFTETDFTAVEKEMRRILTTGAEFVRKEVSKEEALKLFADEPYKVELINDLPEGETITTYEQDGFIDLCRGPHVATTKEINGQAFKIAKVAGAYWRGDSSRPMLTRVYAYCFAKPNELKDYLAMLAEAEKRDHRKLGVEMDLFHLDPEDPGQVFWHANGWTLYTTLQNYIRAKQQKGGYFEVHTPSIMPRTLWEKSGHWAKYQDMMFITESEKRLFAIKPMNCPGHLEIFNTKQRSYKDLPYRFAEFGSCARNEPSGTLHGIMRVRGFVQDDGHIICTEEQICDEVARFCAFLKDIYKDFGFDKDIKVMFSTRPELRVGTDEDWDRAENALAEACKAAGLEYEI
;
A
#
# COMPACT_ATOMS: atom_id res chain seq x y z
N THR A 1 11.58 -26.45 16.38
CA THR A 1 10.96 -25.32 15.68
C THR A 1 9.58 -25.12 16.26
N LYS A 2 9.20 -23.87 16.59
CA LYS A 2 7.84 -23.52 16.97
C LYS A 2 7.14 -22.88 15.78
N ILE A 3 5.84 -23.09 15.67
CA ILE A 3 5.01 -22.57 14.60
C ILE A 3 4.11 -21.43 15.10
N ALA A 4 3.94 -20.39 14.27
CA ALA A 4 3.13 -19.24 14.66
C ALA A 4 1.89 -19.09 13.77
N ILE A 5 1.93 -18.28 12.72
CA ILE A 5 0.80 -18.06 11.82
C ILE A 5 1.18 -18.22 10.37
N GLY A 6 0.21 -18.62 9.54
CA GLY A 6 0.39 -18.82 8.10
C GLY A 6 -0.84 -18.39 7.29
N PRO A 7 -1.17 -17.09 7.19
CA PRO A 7 -2.29 -16.65 6.41
C PRO A 7 -2.03 -16.73 4.90
N ALA A 8 -3.11 -16.89 4.13
CA ALA A 8 -3.10 -16.69 2.70
C ALA A 8 -2.94 -15.19 2.38
N ILE A 9 -2.22 -14.90 1.29
CA ILE A 9 -2.05 -13.57 0.70
C ILE A 9 -2.40 -13.62 -0.80
N ALA A 10 -2.45 -12.48 -1.47
CA ALA A 10 -2.96 -12.35 -2.83
C ALA A 10 -2.41 -13.37 -3.85
N ASN A 11 -1.12 -13.72 -3.78
CA ASN A 11 -0.47 -14.62 -4.75
C ASN A 11 0.19 -15.83 -4.08
N GLY A 12 -0.29 -16.23 -2.90
CA GLY A 12 0.27 -17.33 -2.16
C GLY A 12 0.00 -17.25 -0.66
N PHE A 13 1.00 -17.52 0.13
CA PHE A 13 0.90 -17.50 1.60
C PHE A 13 2.27 -17.21 2.22
N TYR A 14 2.29 -16.96 3.51
CA TYR A 14 3.51 -17.05 4.30
C TYR A 14 3.27 -17.90 5.55
N TYR A 15 4.35 -18.34 6.18
CA TYR A 15 4.30 -18.99 7.47
C TYR A 15 5.45 -18.50 8.35
N ASP A 16 5.15 -18.24 9.63
CA ASP A 16 6.10 -17.73 10.61
C ASP A 16 6.60 -18.89 11.51
N PHE A 17 7.93 -19.03 11.58
CA PHE A 17 8.60 -20.06 12.34
C PHE A 17 9.55 -19.44 13.37
N ASP A 18 9.60 -20.02 14.56
CA ASP A 18 10.63 -19.77 15.55
C ASP A 18 11.58 -20.97 15.55
N PHE A 19 12.74 -20.77 14.95
CA PHE A 19 13.76 -21.83 14.88
C PHE A 19 14.61 -21.86 16.14
N PRO A 20 15.08 -23.04 16.57
CA PRO A 20 16.02 -23.14 17.68
C PRO A 20 17.27 -22.29 17.46
N GLN A 21 17.83 -21.79 18.56
CA GLN A 21 19.02 -20.95 18.50
C GLN A 21 20.17 -21.65 17.73
N GLY A 22 20.74 -20.95 16.77
CA GLY A 22 21.77 -21.46 15.86
C GLY A 22 21.27 -22.14 14.59
N THR A 23 19.95 -22.42 14.47
CA THR A 23 19.35 -22.92 13.23
C THR A 23 18.96 -21.72 12.34
N LYS A 24 19.39 -21.72 11.09
CA LYS A 24 19.02 -20.73 10.09
C LYS A 24 18.35 -21.45 8.92
N PHE A 25 17.18 -20.96 8.54
CA PHE A 25 16.52 -21.35 7.30
C PHE A 25 16.85 -20.29 6.24
N THR A 26 17.37 -20.71 5.11
CA THR A 26 17.88 -19.84 4.05
C THR A 26 17.41 -20.28 2.68
N GLU A 27 17.66 -19.52 1.65
CA GLU A 27 17.29 -19.87 0.27
C GLU A 27 17.91 -21.19 -0.21
N THR A 28 19.03 -21.62 0.39
CA THR A 28 19.67 -22.92 0.08
C THR A 28 18.80 -24.11 0.46
N ASP A 29 17.85 -23.93 1.38
CA ASP A 29 16.96 -24.99 1.88
C ASP A 29 15.70 -25.14 1.01
N PHE A 30 15.36 -24.14 0.18
CA PHE A 30 14.12 -24.10 -0.59
C PHE A 30 13.91 -25.34 -1.43
N THR A 31 14.91 -25.75 -2.19
CA THR A 31 14.80 -26.91 -3.08
C THR A 31 14.48 -28.19 -2.33
N ALA A 32 15.10 -28.41 -1.17
CA ALA A 32 14.87 -29.58 -0.34
C ALA A 32 13.45 -29.59 0.25
N VAL A 33 13.01 -28.43 0.77
CA VAL A 33 11.66 -28.28 1.34
C VAL A 33 10.59 -28.40 0.26
N GLU A 34 10.74 -27.76 -0.88
CA GLU A 34 9.80 -27.90 -2.01
C GLU A 34 9.68 -29.34 -2.50
N LYS A 35 10.79 -30.08 -2.52
CA LYS A 35 10.79 -31.50 -2.87
C LYS A 35 9.94 -32.30 -1.88
N GLU A 36 10.11 -32.04 -0.60
CA GLU A 36 9.35 -32.73 0.45
C GLU A 36 7.86 -32.32 0.42
N MET A 37 7.56 -31.03 0.22
CA MET A 37 6.17 -30.57 0.02
C MET A 37 5.52 -31.31 -1.15
N ARG A 38 6.22 -31.43 -2.30
CA ARG A 38 5.69 -32.20 -3.46
C ARG A 38 5.49 -33.67 -3.12
N ARG A 39 6.39 -34.29 -2.34
CA ARG A 39 6.22 -35.67 -1.87
C ARG A 39 4.95 -35.82 -1.03
N ILE A 40 4.72 -34.88 -0.09
CA ILE A 40 3.51 -34.88 0.76
C ILE A 40 2.25 -34.79 -0.10
N LEU A 41 2.24 -33.93 -1.13
CA LEU A 41 1.08 -33.79 -2.02
C LEU A 41 0.72 -35.09 -2.75
N THR A 42 1.68 -35.98 -3.01
CA THR A 42 1.41 -37.25 -3.68
C THR A 42 0.77 -38.29 -2.76
N THR A 43 0.84 -38.14 -1.44
CA THR A 43 0.27 -39.10 -0.49
C THR A 43 -1.25 -39.16 -0.56
N GLY A 44 -1.90 -38.07 -0.89
CA GLY A 44 -3.37 -37.97 -0.89
C GLY A 44 -3.95 -37.95 0.51
N ALA A 45 -3.19 -37.44 1.48
CA ALA A 45 -3.66 -37.28 2.85
C ALA A 45 -4.88 -36.36 2.90
N GLU A 46 -5.86 -36.70 3.72
CA GLU A 46 -7.06 -35.92 3.94
C GLU A 46 -6.79 -34.77 4.91
N PHE A 47 -7.46 -33.65 4.71
CA PHE A 47 -7.53 -32.55 5.68
C PHE A 47 -8.76 -32.74 6.57
N VAL A 48 -8.55 -33.17 7.78
CA VAL A 48 -9.63 -33.43 8.74
C VAL A 48 -9.87 -32.21 9.61
N ARG A 49 -11.01 -31.54 9.38
CA ARG A 49 -11.46 -30.42 10.21
C ARG A 49 -12.11 -30.92 11.50
N LYS A 50 -11.71 -30.35 12.63
CA LYS A 50 -12.33 -30.62 13.93
C LYS A 50 -12.68 -29.30 14.63
N GLU A 51 -13.82 -29.24 15.26
CA GLU A 51 -14.17 -28.19 16.21
C GLU A 51 -13.76 -28.67 17.61
N VAL A 52 -13.05 -27.82 18.33
CA VAL A 52 -12.53 -28.13 19.64
C VAL A 52 -12.89 -27.03 20.66
N SER A 53 -13.01 -27.43 21.92
CA SER A 53 -13.14 -26.44 22.99
C SER A 53 -11.82 -25.68 23.22
N LYS A 54 -11.91 -24.51 23.88
CA LYS A 54 -10.71 -23.74 24.25
C LYS A 54 -9.75 -24.54 25.11
N GLU A 55 -10.28 -25.35 26.02
CA GLU A 55 -9.46 -26.22 26.90
C GLU A 55 -8.75 -27.32 26.11
N GLU A 56 -9.43 -27.95 25.16
CA GLU A 56 -8.84 -28.97 24.29
C GLU A 56 -7.78 -28.35 23.38
N ALA A 57 -8.04 -27.18 22.79
CA ALA A 57 -7.09 -26.46 21.96
C ALA A 57 -5.81 -26.10 22.75
N LEU A 58 -5.94 -25.58 23.97
CA LEU A 58 -4.81 -25.25 24.82
C LEU A 58 -3.98 -26.48 25.21
N LYS A 59 -4.61 -27.65 25.39
CA LYS A 59 -3.90 -28.90 25.64
C LYS A 59 -3.17 -29.37 24.38
N LEU A 60 -3.83 -29.31 23.23
CA LEU A 60 -3.28 -29.75 21.95
C LEU A 60 -2.04 -28.94 21.53
N PHE A 61 -2.07 -27.62 21.76
CA PHE A 61 -0.99 -26.71 21.40
C PHE A 61 -0.12 -26.27 22.59
N ALA A 62 -0.11 -27.04 23.70
CA ALA A 62 0.62 -26.69 24.93
C ALA A 62 2.12 -26.36 24.69
N ASP A 63 2.74 -27.04 23.73
CA ASP A 63 4.14 -26.82 23.35
C ASP A 63 4.36 -25.70 22.31
N GLU A 64 3.31 -25.07 21.81
CA GLU A 64 3.35 -24.03 20.77
C GLU A 64 2.94 -22.68 21.35
N PRO A 65 3.88 -21.87 21.89
CA PRO A 65 3.56 -20.66 22.68
C PRO A 65 2.78 -19.63 21.88
N TYR A 66 3.06 -19.50 20.60
CA TYR A 66 2.36 -18.56 19.71
C TYR A 66 0.91 -18.97 19.47
N LYS A 67 0.63 -20.29 19.36
CA LYS A 67 -0.73 -20.82 19.23
C LYS A 67 -1.51 -20.66 20.54
N VAL A 68 -0.88 -20.91 21.67
CA VAL A 68 -1.48 -20.69 23.01
C VAL A 68 -1.90 -19.23 23.17
N GLU A 69 -1.04 -18.28 22.77
CA GLU A 69 -1.38 -16.85 22.82
C GLU A 69 -2.57 -16.52 21.91
N LEU A 70 -2.56 -17.02 20.67
CA LEU A 70 -3.68 -16.80 19.73
C LEU A 70 -5.01 -17.35 20.26
N ILE A 71 -5.00 -18.55 20.86
CA ILE A 71 -6.20 -19.16 21.45
C ILE A 71 -6.73 -18.37 22.63
N ASN A 72 -5.82 -17.83 23.47
CA ASN A 72 -6.22 -17.02 24.62
C ASN A 72 -6.87 -15.71 24.23
N ASP A 73 -6.46 -15.12 23.13
CA ASP A 73 -6.96 -13.85 22.62
C ASP A 73 -8.27 -13.96 21.83
N LEU A 74 -8.73 -15.19 21.54
CA LEU A 74 -10.03 -15.39 20.90
C LEU A 74 -11.17 -14.93 21.80
N PRO A 75 -12.17 -14.20 21.26
CA PRO A 75 -13.36 -13.81 22.01
C PRO A 75 -14.11 -15.01 22.61
N GLU A 76 -14.80 -14.79 23.73
CA GLU A 76 -15.67 -15.82 24.31
C GLU A 76 -16.75 -16.24 23.31
N GLY A 77 -16.92 -17.55 23.13
CA GLY A 77 -17.91 -18.12 22.21
C GLY A 77 -17.48 -18.24 20.76
N GLU A 78 -16.26 -17.82 20.41
CA GLU A 78 -15.74 -18.06 19.07
C GLU A 78 -15.45 -19.54 18.86
N THR A 79 -15.89 -20.11 17.72
CA THR A 79 -15.62 -21.49 17.34
C THR A 79 -14.15 -21.68 17.00
N ILE A 80 -13.48 -22.55 17.74
CA ILE A 80 -12.08 -22.90 17.50
C ILE A 80 -12.03 -24.14 16.62
N THR A 81 -11.30 -24.04 15.52
CA THR A 81 -11.13 -25.13 14.56
C THR A 81 -9.67 -25.51 14.36
N THR A 82 -9.43 -26.81 14.22
CA THR A 82 -8.14 -27.37 13.85
C THR A 82 -8.27 -28.17 12.59
N TYR A 83 -7.18 -28.26 11.84
CA TYR A 83 -7.04 -29.15 10.70
C TYR A 83 -5.88 -30.09 10.92
N GLU A 84 -6.15 -31.37 10.70
CA GLU A 84 -5.16 -32.45 10.80
C GLU A 84 -4.87 -33.00 9.41
N GLN A 85 -3.59 -33.19 9.09
CA GLN A 85 -3.13 -33.80 7.87
C GLN A 85 -1.94 -34.72 8.18
N ASP A 86 -2.12 -36.03 8.05
CA ASP A 86 -1.07 -37.04 8.22
C ASP A 86 -0.29 -36.87 9.55
N GLY A 87 -1.01 -36.64 10.66
CA GLY A 87 -0.46 -36.43 11.99
C GLY A 87 0.06 -35.01 12.28
N PHE A 88 0.08 -34.12 11.31
CA PHE A 88 0.33 -32.71 11.55
C PHE A 88 -1.00 -31.98 11.83
N ILE A 89 -1.07 -31.29 12.96
CA ILE A 89 -2.27 -30.55 13.38
C ILE A 89 -1.94 -29.08 13.51
N ASP A 90 -2.79 -28.24 12.93
CA ASP A 90 -2.66 -26.79 13.07
C ASP A 90 -4.00 -26.11 13.43
N LEU A 91 -3.88 -24.93 14.05
CA LEU A 91 -5.01 -24.04 14.34
C LEU A 91 -5.33 -23.25 13.06
N CYS A 92 -6.50 -23.47 12.50
CA CYS A 92 -6.91 -22.81 11.26
C CYS A 92 -8.44 -22.65 11.17
N ARG A 93 -8.88 -21.52 10.64
CA ARG A 93 -10.30 -21.27 10.35
C ARG A 93 -10.78 -21.99 9.09
N GLY A 94 -9.85 -22.31 8.19
CA GLY A 94 -10.18 -22.86 6.88
C GLY A 94 -10.79 -21.83 5.92
N PRO A 95 -11.40 -22.27 4.81
CA PRO A 95 -11.49 -23.68 4.40
C PRO A 95 -10.17 -24.23 3.86
N HIS A 96 -10.05 -25.55 3.85
CA HIS A 96 -9.01 -26.30 3.16
C HIS A 96 -9.62 -27.17 2.07
N VAL A 97 -8.79 -27.62 1.13
CA VAL A 97 -9.14 -28.69 0.18
C VAL A 97 -9.42 -29.99 0.95
N ALA A 98 -10.12 -30.94 0.33
CA ALA A 98 -10.41 -32.22 1.01
C ALA A 98 -9.17 -33.10 1.13
N THR A 99 -8.32 -33.11 0.10
CA THR A 99 -7.10 -33.92 0.08
C THR A 99 -5.93 -33.18 -0.52
N THR A 100 -4.72 -33.60 -0.16
CA THR A 100 -3.47 -33.01 -0.70
C THR A 100 -3.35 -33.17 -2.22
N LYS A 101 -4.02 -34.17 -2.85
CA LYS A 101 -4.00 -34.37 -4.31
C LYS A 101 -4.69 -33.26 -5.12
N GLU A 102 -5.53 -32.46 -4.47
CA GLU A 102 -6.17 -31.31 -5.12
C GLU A 102 -5.19 -30.15 -5.36
N ILE A 103 -4.06 -30.16 -4.64
CA ILE A 103 -3.02 -29.14 -4.78
C ILE A 103 -2.03 -29.59 -5.85
N ASN A 104 -1.85 -28.77 -6.87
CA ASN A 104 -0.88 -29.06 -7.92
C ASN A 104 0.56 -28.73 -7.45
N GLY A 105 1.40 -29.75 -7.31
CA GLY A 105 2.78 -29.60 -6.85
C GLY A 105 3.71 -28.80 -7.79
N GLN A 106 3.26 -28.42 -8.98
CA GLN A 106 3.99 -27.54 -9.90
C GLN A 106 3.46 -26.10 -9.86
N ALA A 107 2.38 -25.85 -9.10
CA ALA A 107 1.74 -24.54 -9.00
C ALA A 107 2.14 -23.73 -7.76
N PHE A 108 3.15 -24.18 -7.01
CA PHE A 108 3.72 -23.42 -5.89
C PHE A 108 5.24 -23.34 -5.96
N LYS A 109 5.79 -22.30 -5.32
CA LYS A 109 7.22 -22.08 -5.17
C LYS A 109 7.51 -21.29 -3.90
N ILE A 110 8.53 -21.71 -3.12
CA ILE A 110 9.03 -20.88 -2.01
C ILE A 110 9.70 -19.65 -2.60
N ALA A 111 9.34 -18.48 -2.10
CA ALA A 111 9.70 -17.21 -2.72
C ALA A 111 10.89 -16.54 -2.03
N LYS A 112 10.79 -16.32 -0.73
CA LYS A 112 11.80 -15.63 0.07
C LYS A 112 11.65 -15.92 1.56
N VAL A 113 12.69 -15.56 2.30
CA VAL A 113 12.71 -15.54 3.76
C VAL A 113 12.93 -14.12 4.25
N ALA A 114 12.24 -13.73 5.32
CA ALA A 114 12.43 -12.45 5.98
C ALA A 114 12.30 -12.61 7.50
N GLY A 115 12.91 -11.69 8.26
CA GLY A 115 12.61 -11.53 9.67
C GLY A 115 11.28 -10.81 9.85
N ALA A 116 10.46 -11.25 10.80
CA ALA A 116 9.22 -10.58 11.18
C ALA A 116 9.02 -10.64 12.69
N TYR A 117 8.86 -9.48 13.31
CA TYR A 117 8.54 -9.45 14.73
C TYR A 117 7.12 -10.00 14.96
N TRP A 118 6.98 -10.80 16.01
CA TRP A 118 5.70 -11.35 16.40
C TRP A 118 4.67 -10.22 16.58
N ARG A 119 3.55 -10.30 15.85
CA ARG A 119 2.50 -9.27 15.80
C ARG A 119 2.97 -7.87 15.39
N GLY A 120 4.10 -7.77 14.72
CA GLY A 120 4.65 -6.48 14.28
C GLY A 120 5.29 -5.64 15.40
N ASP A 121 5.41 -6.16 16.59
CA ASP A 121 5.97 -5.47 17.77
C ASP A 121 7.47 -5.77 17.88
N SER A 122 8.32 -4.76 17.72
CA SER A 122 9.79 -4.88 17.76
C SER A 122 10.35 -5.24 19.15
N SER A 123 9.55 -5.18 20.20
CA SER A 123 9.93 -5.63 21.55
C SER A 123 9.74 -7.15 21.74
N ARG A 124 9.08 -7.82 20.77
CA ARG A 124 8.76 -9.23 20.80
C ARG A 124 9.74 -10.06 19.95
N PRO A 125 9.74 -11.41 20.08
CA PRO A 125 10.64 -12.25 19.32
C PRO A 125 10.55 -12.02 17.81
N MET A 126 11.72 -12.01 17.16
CA MET A 126 11.81 -11.97 15.70
C MET A 126 11.74 -13.38 15.16
N LEU A 127 10.68 -13.68 14.40
CA LEU A 127 10.43 -14.96 13.75
C LEU A 127 11.01 -14.97 12.34
N THR A 128 11.18 -16.15 11.81
CA THR A 128 11.54 -16.37 10.41
C THR A 128 10.25 -16.54 9.60
N ARG A 129 9.95 -15.59 8.73
CA ARG A 129 8.81 -15.62 7.83
C ARG A 129 9.22 -16.19 6.49
N VAL A 130 8.62 -17.31 6.11
CA VAL A 130 8.82 -17.97 4.82
C VAL A 130 7.64 -17.66 3.92
N TYR A 131 7.90 -16.99 2.80
CA TYR A 131 6.88 -16.70 1.79
C TYR A 131 6.88 -17.74 0.69
N ALA A 132 5.70 -18.09 0.21
CA ALA A 132 5.54 -18.96 -0.94
C ALA A 132 4.47 -18.42 -1.90
N TYR A 133 4.73 -18.55 -3.19
CA TYR A 133 3.72 -18.34 -4.23
C TYR A 133 2.92 -19.62 -4.39
N CYS A 134 1.61 -19.49 -4.59
CA CYS A 134 0.72 -20.61 -4.84
C CYS A 134 -0.44 -20.17 -5.74
N PHE A 135 -0.65 -20.93 -6.82
CA PHE A 135 -1.68 -20.67 -7.82
C PHE A 135 -2.50 -21.95 -8.06
N ALA A 136 -3.66 -21.80 -8.73
CA ALA A 136 -4.48 -22.94 -9.08
C ALA A 136 -3.81 -23.79 -10.19
N LYS A 137 -3.09 -23.15 -11.11
CA LYS A 137 -2.48 -23.82 -12.27
C LYS A 137 -0.99 -23.49 -12.40
N PRO A 138 -0.15 -24.46 -12.88
CA PRO A 138 1.27 -24.23 -13.09
C PRO A 138 1.61 -23.08 -14.05
N ASN A 139 0.78 -22.87 -15.09
CA ASN A 139 1.00 -21.78 -16.04
C ASN A 139 0.83 -20.40 -15.37
N GLU A 140 -0.12 -20.25 -14.46
CA GLU A 140 -0.33 -19.02 -13.72
C GLU A 140 0.92 -18.67 -12.87
N LEU A 141 1.51 -19.66 -12.20
CA LEU A 141 2.78 -19.48 -11.48
C LEU A 141 3.91 -19.11 -12.43
N LYS A 142 4.02 -19.79 -13.57
CA LYS A 142 5.05 -19.52 -14.58
C LYS A 142 4.95 -18.08 -15.09
N ASP A 143 3.75 -17.65 -15.45
CA ASP A 143 3.49 -16.31 -15.98
C ASP A 143 3.78 -15.25 -14.90
N TYR A 144 3.39 -15.51 -13.65
CA TYR A 144 3.68 -14.64 -12.52
C TYR A 144 5.19 -14.51 -12.26
N LEU A 145 5.94 -15.62 -12.28
CA LEU A 145 7.40 -15.59 -12.13
C LEU A 145 8.09 -14.86 -13.29
N ALA A 146 7.58 -14.99 -14.51
CA ALA A 146 8.08 -14.25 -15.66
C ALA A 146 7.82 -12.74 -15.50
N MET A 147 6.64 -12.37 -15.03
CA MET A 147 6.31 -10.97 -14.70
C MET A 147 7.23 -10.41 -13.63
N LEU A 148 7.50 -11.16 -12.55
CA LEU A 148 8.43 -10.73 -11.49
C LEU A 148 9.86 -10.54 -12.02
N ALA A 149 10.36 -11.46 -12.84
CA ALA A 149 11.68 -11.35 -13.44
C ALA A 149 11.79 -10.14 -14.39
N GLU A 150 10.71 -9.81 -15.09
CA GLU A 150 10.64 -8.59 -15.92
C GLU A 150 10.56 -7.32 -15.07
N ALA A 151 9.81 -7.36 -13.97
CA ALA A 151 9.73 -6.24 -13.02
C ALA A 151 11.08 -5.95 -12.35
N GLU A 152 11.86 -6.99 -12.03
CA GLU A 152 13.19 -6.85 -11.44
C GLU A 152 14.17 -6.10 -12.37
N LYS A 153 14.08 -6.32 -13.69
CA LYS A 153 14.88 -5.59 -14.68
C LYS A 153 14.56 -4.09 -14.71
N ARG A 154 13.34 -3.72 -14.29
CA ARG A 154 12.83 -2.35 -14.26
C ARG A 154 12.84 -1.73 -12.87
N ASP A 155 13.48 -2.40 -11.90
CA ASP A 155 13.57 -1.86 -10.53
C ASP A 155 14.32 -0.52 -10.56
N HIS A 156 13.62 0.53 -10.13
CA HIS A 156 14.14 1.90 -10.13
C HIS A 156 15.42 2.03 -9.28
N ARG A 157 15.59 1.21 -8.23
CA ARG A 157 16.77 1.22 -7.36
C ARG A 157 18.00 0.73 -8.13
N LYS A 158 17.82 -0.30 -8.97
CA LYS A 158 18.87 -0.82 -9.86
C LYS A 158 19.18 0.15 -10.97
N LEU A 159 18.16 0.58 -11.71
CA LEU A 159 18.31 1.53 -12.81
C LEU A 159 18.85 2.89 -12.32
N GLY A 160 18.45 3.34 -11.13
CA GLY A 160 18.95 4.56 -10.52
C GLY A 160 20.46 4.58 -10.35
N VAL A 161 21.04 3.45 -9.92
CA VAL A 161 22.50 3.29 -9.78
C VAL A 161 23.17 3.12 -11.15
N GLU A 162 22.64 2.22 -11.99
CA GLU A 162 23.24 1.92 -13.31
C GLU A 162 23.28 3.14 -14.24
N MET A 163 22.29 4.01 -14.17
CA MET A 163 22.16 5.21 -15.01
C MET A 163 22.62 6.49 -14.32
N ASP A 164 23.13 6.41 -13.08
CA ASP A 164 23.55 7.56 -12.28
C ASP A 164 22.44 8.62 -12.14
N LEU A 165 21.24 8.16 -11.73
CA LEU A 165 20.08 9.04 -11.63
C LEU A 165 19.94 9.68 -10.25
N PHE A 166 20.13 8.92 -9.19
CA PHE A 166 19.96 9.37 -7.80
C PHE A 166 20.63 8.41 -6.82
N HIS A 167 20.79 8.87 -5.59
CA HIS A 167 21.10 7.99 -4.46
C HIS A 167 20.23 8.31 -3.25
N LEU A 168 20.18 7.36 -2.33
CA LEU A 168 19.53 7.46 -1.02
C LEU A 168 20.61 7.30 0.04
N ASP A 169 20.68 8.23 0.99
CA ASP A 169 21.65 8.18 2.08
C ASP A 169 21.02 7.45 3.28
N PRO A 170 21.67 6.42 3.86
CA PRO A 170 21.20 5.76 5.07
C PRO A 170 21.09 6.70 6.29
N GLU A 171 21.88 7.78 6.34
CA GLU A 171 21.83 8.78 7.42
C GLU A 171 20.71 9.81 7.24
N ASP A 172 20.17 9.93 6.01
CA ASP A 172 19.02 10.79 5.69
C ASP A 172 17.91 9.96 5.02
N PRO A 173 17.30 9.01 5.75
CA PRO A 173 16.39 8.04 5.18
C PRO A 173 15.12 8.70 4.66
N GLY A 174 14.78 8.37 3.42
CA GLY A 174 13.57 8.88 2.76
C GLY A 174 13.77 10.23 2.07
N GLN A 175 15.00 10.68 1.89
CA GLN A 175 15.35 11.82 1.04
C GLN A 175 16.07 11.32 -0.21
N VAL A 176 15.82 11.96 -1.34
CA VAL A 176 16.37 11.57 -2.64
C VAL A 176 17.37 12.63 -3.11
N PHE A 177 18.61 12.23 -3.31
CA PHE A 177 19.65 13.08 -3.89
C PHE A 177 19.69 12.84 -5.39
N TRP A 178 19.12 13.76 -6.16
CA TRP A 178 19.07 13.68 -7.62
C TRP A 178 20.40 14.09 -8.24
N HIS A 179 20.99 13.19 -9.03
CA HIS A 179 22.20 13.47 -9.83
C HIS A 179 21.84 14.22 -11.12
N ALA A 180 22.81 14.66 -11.86
CA ALA A 180 22.60 15.45 -13.07
C ALA A 180 21.72 14.73 -14.11
N ASN A 181 21.96 13.43 -14.33
CA ASN A 181 21.16 12.62 -15.24
C ASN A 181 19.71 12.48 -14.74
N GLY A 182 19.54 12.17 -13.46
CA GLY A 182 18.23 12.06 -12.82
C GLY A 182 17.47 13.38 -12.80
N TRP A 183 18.17 14.49 -12.53
CA TRP A 183 17.55 15.81 -12.55
C TRP A 183 17.10 16.23 -13.95
N THR A 184 17.84 15.85 -14.98
CA THR A 184 17.44 16.06 -16.37
C THR A 184 16.15 15.30 -16.69
N LEU A 185 16.05 14.03 -16.29
CA LEU A 185 14.85 13.23 -16.46
C LEU A 185 13.68 13.83 -15.68
N TYR A 186 13.91 14.18 -14.41
CA TYR A 186 12.94 14.80 -13.52
C TYR A 186 12.32 16.07 -14.11
N THR A 187 13.17 17.01 -14.53
CA THR A 187 12.72 18.29 -15.09
C THR A 187 12.02 18.13 -16.44
N THR A 188 12.42 17.12 -17.23
CA THR A 188 11.74 16.77 -18.50
C THR A 188 10.31 16.32 -18.22
N LEU A 189 10.12 15.40 -17.27
CA LEU A 189 8.78 14.97 -16.85
C LEU A 189 7.96 16.12 -16.27
N GLN A 190 8.57 16.94 -15.42
CA GLN A 190 7.90 18.10 -14.83
C GLN A 190 7.43 19.10 -15.90
N ASN A 191 8.26 19.36 -16.90
CA ASN A 191 7.89 20.26 -18.00
C ASN A 191 6.80 19.67 -18.91
N TYR A 192 6.81 18.36 -19.12
CA TYR A 192 5.74 17.66 -19.82
C TYR A 192 4.40 17.83 -19.09
N ILE A 193 4.33 17.55 -17.79
CA ILE A 193 3.12 17.72 -16.99
C ILE A 193 2.68 19.18 -16.95
N ARG A 194 3.62 20.13 -16.78
CA ARG A 194 3.31 21.56 -16.81
C ARG A 194 2.62 21.98 -18.11
N ALA A 195 3.12 21.52 -19.24
CA ALA A 195 2.51 21.81 -20.54
C ALA A 195 1.08 21.22 -20.66
N LYS A 196 0.89 20.00 -20.17
CA LYS A 196 -0.44 19.36 -20.12
C LYS A 196 -1.41 20.13 -19.20
N GLN A 197 -0.97 20.53 -18.01
CA GLN A 197 -1.77 21.32 -17.06
C GLN A 197 -2.16 22.69 -17.63
N GLN A 198 -1.21 23.40 -18.25
CA GLN A 198 -1.49 24.69 -18.91
C GLN A 198 -2.54 24.53 -20.02
N LYS A 199 -2.41 23.51 -20.87
CA LYS A 199 -3.40 23.19 -21.90
C LYS A 199 -4.77 22.81 -21.31
N GLY A 200 -4.79 22.19 -20.13
CA GLY A 200 -5.99 21.85 -19.35
C GLY A 200 -6.65 23.05 -18.65
N GLY A 201 -6.05 24.24 -18.73
CA GLY A 201 -6.57 25.47 -18.12
C GLY A 201 -6.27 25.58 -16.61
N TYR A 202 -5.20 24.94 -16.14
CA TYR A 202 -4.73 25.09 -14.76
C TYR A 202 -3.80 26.29 -14.63
N PHE A 203 -3.93 27.01 -13.53
CA PHE A 203 -3.04 28.08 -13.13
C PHE A 203 -1.96 27.53 -12.18
N GLU A 204 -0.70 27.57 -12.61
CA GLU A 204 0.41 27.15 -11.76
C GLU A 204 0.63 28.18 -10.65
N VAL A 205 0.68 27.71 -9.43
CA VAL A 205 0.94 28.50 -8.22
C VAL A 205 2.08 27.89 -7.42
N HIS A 206 2.54 28.61 -6.40
CA HIS A 206 3.54 28.09 -5.48
C HIS A 206 3.22 28.55 -4.04
N THR A 207 3.12 27.58 -3.13
CA THR A 207 2.80 27.84 -1.73
C THR A 207 4.02 27.63 -0.82
N PRO A 208 4.12 28.33 0.32
CA PRO A 208 5.24 28.16 1.25
C PRO A 208 5.41 26.73 1.74
N SER A 209 6.66 26.29 1.87
CA SER A 209 6.97 24.94 2.40
C SER A 209 6.73 24.83 3.91
N ILE A 210 6.83 25.94 4.65
CA ILE A 210 6.62 25.99 6.10
C ILE A 210 5.40 26.89 6.37
N MET A 211 4.42 26.35 7.07
CA MET A 211 3.17 27.07 7.37
C MET A 211 2.81 26.95 8.87
N PRO A 212 2.11 27.95 9.42
CA PRO A 212 1.80 28.00 10.84
C PRO A 212 0.79 26.92 11.24
N ARG A 213 0.90 26.44 12.48
CA ARG A 213 -0.01 25.46 13.08
C ARG A 213 -1.49 25.85 12.92
N THR A 214 -1.81 27.14 13.06
CA THR A 214 -3.18 27.65 12.98
C THR A 214 -3.85 27.35 11.62
N LEU A 215 -3.09 27.31 10.53
CA LEU A 215 -3.60 26.93 9.22
C LEU A 215 -3.96 25.43 9.17
N TRP A 216 -3.13 24.60 9.78
CA TRP A 216 -3.34 23.14 9.87
C TRP A 216 -4.49 22.80 10.81
N GLU A 217 -4.70 23.55 11.88
CA GLU A 217 -5.88 23.42 12.75
C GLU A 217 -7.17 23.79 12.02
N LYS A 218 -7.19 24.94 11.31
CA LYS A 218 -8.33 25.41 10.53
C LYS A 218 -8.75 24.40 9.46
N SER A 219 -7.81 23.76 8.82
CA SER A 219 -8.05 22.75 7.78
C SER A 219 -8.31 21.33 8.31
N GLY A 220 -8.25 21.11 9.62
CA GLY A 220 -8.45 19.80 10.27
C GLY A 220 -7.26 18.83 10.17
N HIS A 221 -6.19 19.19 9.45
CA HIS A 221 -5.01 18.34 9.30
C HIS A 221 -4.27 18.13 10.61
N TRP A 222 -4.21 19.15 11.47
CA TRP A 222 -3.50 19.05 12.74
C TRP A 222 -4.03 17.91 13.61
N ALA A 223 -5.33 17.79 13.74
CA ALA A 223 -5.96 16.75 14.56
C ALA A 223 -5.80 15.33 14.02
N LYS A 224 -5.72 15.17 12.69
CA LYS A 224 -5.76 13.85 12.03
C LYS A 224 -4.41 13.41 11.48
N TYR A 225 -3.45 14.33 11.32
CA TYR A 225 -2.23 14.09 10.54
C TYR A 225 -0.96 14.55 11.25
N GLN A 226 -1.06 14.97 12.52
CA GLN A 226 0.07 15.54 13.30
C GLN A 226 1.26 14.60 13.35
N ASP A 227 1.05 13.30 13.57
CA ASP A 227 2.11 12.29 13.67
C ASP A 227 2.94 12.15 12.38
N MET A 228 2.35 12.54 11.25
CA MET A 228 2.98 12.51 9.94
C MET A 228 3.63 13.84 9.55
N MET A 229 3.59 14.86 10.42
CA MET A 229 4.15 16.18 10.14
C MET A 229 5.54 16.34 10.77
N PHE A 230 6.45 16.96 10.02
CA PHE A 230 7.66 17.55 10.60
C PHE A 230 7.31 18.90 11.21
N ILE A 231 7.37 18.97 12.54
CA ILE A 231 6.99 20.16 13.31
C ILE A 231 8.26 20.90 13.71
N THR A 232 8.23 22.22 13.61
CA THR A 232 9.31 23.10 14.05
C THR A 232 8.75 24.28 14.85
N GLU A 233 9.59 24.91 15.66
CA GLU A 233 9.24 26.07 16.45
C GLU A 233 10.12 27.27 16.07
N SER A 234 9.51 28.42 15.93
CA SER A 234 10.21 29.71 15.79
C SER A 234 9.43 30.78 16.51
N GLU A 235 10.14 31.65 17.27
CA GLU A 235 9.55 32.78 18.02
C GLU A 235 8.36 32.34 18.91
N LYS A 236 8.47 31.22 19.58
CA LYS A 236 7.41 30.58 20.41
C LYS A 236 6.12 30.24 19.65
N ARG A 237 6.23 30.05 18.38
CA ARG A 237 5.12 29.62 17.52
C ARG A 237 5.47 28.31 16.83
N LEU A 238 4.49 27.40 16.72
CA LEU A 238 4.63 26.13 16.02
C LEU A 238 4.30 26.29 14.56
N PHE A 239 5.13 25.67 13.75
CA PHE A 239 4.99 25.55 12.30
C PHE A 239 5.13 24.09 11.91
N ALA A 240 4.64 23.72 10.74
CA ALA A 240 4.94 22.43 10.15
C ALA A 240 5.44 22.61 8.71
N ILE A 241 6.35 21.70 8.29
CA ILE A 241 6.66 21.52 6.87
C ILE A 241 5.42 20.92 6.23
N LYS A 242 4.96 21.47 5.11
CA LYS A 242 3.68 21.06 4.51
C LYS A 242 3.70 19.59 4.11
N PRO A 243 2.77 18.76 4.61
CA PRO A 243 2.56 17.40 4.14
C PRO A 243 1.65 17.32 2.90
N MET A 244 0.95 18.43 2.60
CA MET A 244 -0.02 18.60 1.51
C MET A 244 -0.10 20.07 1.09
N ASN A 245 -0.60 20.33 -0.12
CA ASN A 245 -0.73 21.68 -0.69
C ASN A 245 -2.12 22.30 -0.48
N CYS A 246 -3.12 21.49 -0.13
CA CYS A 246 -4.54 21.89 -0.08
C CYS A 246 -4.80 23.21 0.68
N PRO A 247 -4.34 23.40 1.93
CA PRO A 247 -4.61 24.65 2.66
C PRO A 247 -3.97 25.87 2.00
N GLY A 248 -2.79 25.71 1.40
CA GLY A 248 -2.10 26.79 0.70
C GLY A 248 -2.86 27.26 -0.55
N HIS A 249 -3.43 26.35 -1.33
CA HIS A 249 -4.25 26.70 -2.48
C HIS A 249 -5.53 27.44 -2.06
N LEU A 250 -6.16 27.01 -0.95
CA LEU A 250 -7.34 27.71 -0.41
C LEU A 250 -6.99 29.11 0.13
N GLU A 251 -5.82 29.28 0.76
CA GLU A 251 -5.36 30.62 1.17
C GLU A 251 -5.17 31.52 -0.05
N ILE A 252 -4.56 31.05 -1.14
CA ILE A 252 -4.46 31.83 -2.41
C ILE A 252 -5.85 32.15 -2.94
N PHE A 253 -6.77 31.20 -2.96
CA PHE A 253 -8.13 31.43 -3.46
C PHE A 253 -8.84 32.51 -2.63
N ASN A 254 -8.69 32.52 -1.32
CA ASN A 254 -9.35 33.43 -0.39
C ASN A 254 -8.74 34.84 -0.34
N THR A 255 -7.61 35.10 -1.02
CA THR A 255 -7.01 36.46 -1.05
C THR A 255 -7.85 37.51 -1.77
N LYS A 256 -8.80 37.08 -2.62
CA LYS A 256 -9.66 37.94 -3.40
C LYS A 256 -11.11 37.50 -3.30
N GLN A 257 -12.02 38.45 -3.25
CA GLN A 257 -13.43 38.14 -3.42
C GLN A 257 -13.68 37.72 -4.88
N ARG A 258 -14.28 36.54 -5.07
CA ARG A 258 -14.55 35.93 -6.38
C ARG A 258 -16.05 35.80 -6.61
N SER A 259 -16.44 35.88 -7.85
CA SER A 259 -17.81 35.59 -8.28
C SER A 259 -17.95 34.11 -8.63
N TYR A 260 -19.18 33.58 -8.51
CA TYR A 260 -19.49 32.25 -9.04
C TYR A 260 -19.22 32.14 -10.56
N LYS A 261 -19.17 33.25 -11.27
CA LYS A 261 -18.83 33.33 -12.71
C LYS A 261 -17.35 33.08 -13.00
N ASP A 262 -16.49 33.16 -11.95
CA ASP A 262 -15.06 32.90 -12.06
C ASP A 262 -14.75 31.38 -11.94
N LEU A 263 -15.79 30.59 -11.62
CA LEU A 263 -15.68 29.14 -11.46
C LEU A 263 -15.97 28.40 -12.78
N PRO A 264 -15.36 27.27 -13.06
CA PRO A 264 -14.40 26.53 -12.19
C PRO A 264 -13.02 27.18 -12.21
N TYR A 265 -12.33 27.18 -11.04
CA TYR A 265 -10.98 27.68 -10.89
C TYR A 265 -10.03 26.50 -10.61
N ARG A 266 -9.00 26.32 -11.44
CA ARG A 266 -8.10 25.15 -11.37
C ARG A 266 -6.70 25.61 -11.01
N PHE A 267 -6.24 25.23 -9.84
CA PHE A 267 -4.84 25.40 -9.42
C PHE A 267 -4.00 24.17 -9.78
N ALA A 268 -2.71 24.38 -10.07
CA ALA A 268 -1.69 23.34 -10.14
C ALA A 268 -0.42 23.81 -9.41
N GLU A 269 0.27 22.91 -8.76
CA GLU A 269 1.55 23.19 -8.09
C GLU A 269 2.46 21.98 -8.15
N PHE A 270 3.72 22.19 -8.47
CA PHE A 270 4.78 21.22 -8.14
C PHE A 270 5.20 21.46 -6.70
N GLY A 271 4.39 20.98 -5.79
CA GLY A 271 4.50 21.25 -4.37
C GLY A 271 5.48 20.32 -3.67
N SER A 272 6.55 20.90 -3.11
CA SER A 272 7.49 20.16 -2.27
C SER A 272 6.86 19.89 -0.91
N CYS A 273 6.61 18.62 -0.61
CA CYS A 273 5.97 18.14 0.61
C CYS A 273 6.92 17.24 1.41
N ALA A 274 6.70 17.16 2.73
CA ALA A 274 7.41 16.22 3.57
C ALA A 274 6.46 15.52 4.56
N ARG A 275 6.63 14.20 4.70
CA ARG A 275 5.88 13.35 5.62
C ARG A 275 6.81 12.54 6.48
N ASN A 276 6.56 12.52 7.78
CA ASN A 276 7.35 11.75 8.75
C ASN A 276 7.01 10.26 8.68
N GLU A 277 7.27 9.65 7.52
CA GLU A 277 7.05 8.22 7.30
C GLU A 277 7.97 7.39 8.21
N PRO A 278 7.46 6.32 8.85
CA PRO A 278 8.29 5.40 9.62
C PRO A 278 9.37 4.76 8.73
N SER A 279 10.59 4.63 9.26
CA SER A 279 11.75 4.11 8.48
C SER A 279 11.48 2.73 7.86
N GLY A 280 10.76 1.84 8.56
CA GLY A 280 10.41 0.51 8.06
C GLY A 280 9.42 0.48 6.88
N THR A 281 8.81 1.61 6.53
CA THR A 281 7.88 1.72 5.41
C THR A 281 8.51 2.31 4.16
N LEU A 282 9.73 2.83 4.26
CA LEU A 282 10.42 3.48 3.14
C LEU A 282 10.81 2.46 2.06
N HIS A 283 10.65 2.85 0.79
CA HIS A 283 10.94 1.96 -0.34
C HIS A 283 11.44 2.72 -1.56
N GLY A 284 12.76 2.77 -1.73
CA GLY A 284 13.40 3.46 -2.86
C GLY A 284 12.88 4.89 -3.03
N ILE A 285 12.50 5.27 -4.25
CA ILE A 285 11.82 6.54 -4.55
C ILE A 285 10.27 6.42 -4.55
N MET A 286 9.74 5.21 -4.31
CA MET A 286 8.29 4.97 -4.29
C MET A 286 7.64 5.40 -2.98
N ARG A 287 8.35 5.30 -1.87
CA ARG A 287 7.88 5.78 -0.58
C ARG A 287 9.02 6.46 0.18
N VAL A 288 8.93 7.76 0.25
CA VAL A 288 9.96 8.67 0.74
C VAL A 288 9.38 9.64 1.78
N ARG A 289 10.23 10.38 2.47
CA ARG A 289 9.82 11.44 3.40
C ARG A 289 9.73 12.80 2.72
N GLY A 290 10.63 13.10 1.79
CA GLY A 290 10.63 14.33 1.00
C GLY A 290 10.28 14.02 -0.46
N PHE A 291 9.25 14.67 -1.01
CA PHE A 291 8.76 14.44 -2.36
C PHE A 291 8.12 15.68 -2.96
N VAL A 292 7.94 15.68 -4.27
CA VAL A 292 7.20 16.71 -4.98
C VAL A 292 5.94 16.09 -5.58
N GLN A 293 4.81 16.77 -5.40
CA GLN A 293 3.56 16.40 -6.02
C GLN A 293 3.26 17.34 -7.20
N ASP A 294 2.83 16.79 -8.32
CA ASP A 294 2.15 17.52 -9.40
C ASP A 294 0.67 17.68 -9.02
N ASP A 295 0.43 18.41 -7.96
CA ASP A 295 -0.86 18.54 -7.29
C ASP A 295 -1.78 19.54 -7.99
N GLY A 296 -3.09 19.32 -7.92
CA GLY A 296 -4.09 20.21 -8.47
C GLY A 296 -5.36 20.25 -7.63
N HIS A 297 -5.94 21.45 -7.52
CA HIS A 297 -7.21 21.68 -6.84
C HIS A 297 -8.17 22.39 -7.77
N ILE A 298 -9.36 21.83 -7.93
CA ILE A 298 -10.45 22.41 -8.72
C ILE A 298 -11.51 22.93 -7.76
N ILE A 299 -11.76 24.22 -7.82
CA ILE A 299 -12.81 24.88 -7.04
C ILE A 299 -13.94 25.19 -8.02
N CYS A 300 -15.11 24.58 -7.79
CA CYS A 300 -16.24 24.64 -8.70
C CYS A 300 -17.57 24.69 -7.95
N THR A 301 -18.68 24.95 -8.66
CA THR A 301 -20.03 24.79 -8.10
C THR A 301 -20.43 23.31 -8.11
N GLU A 302 -21.48 22.94 -7.36
CA GLU A 302 -21.98 21.55 -7.33
C GLU A 302 -22.36 21.05 -8.73
N GLU A 303 -23.00 21.92 -9.55
CA GLU A 303 -23.42 21.58 -10.91
C GLU A 303 -22.23 21.31 -11.85
N GLN A 304 -21.05 21.85 -11.54
CA GLN A 304 -19.85 21.69 -12.34
C GLN A 304 -19.05 20.43 -11.99
N ILE A 305 -19.34 19.76 -10.87
CA ILE A 305 -18.53 18.62 -10.36
C ILE A 305 -18.42 17.53 -11.42
N CYS A 306 -19.54 17.08 -11.98
CA CYS A 306 -19.56 15.98 -12.94
C CYS A 306 -18.69 16.28 -14.17
N ASP A 307 -18.82 17.48 -14.73
CA ASP A 307 -18.05 17.91 -15.90
C ASP A 307 -16.56 18.04 -15.60
N GLU A 308 -16.20 18.59 -14.44
CA GLU A 308 -14.80 18.75 -14.04
C GLU A 308 -14.13 17.40 -13.74
N VAL A 309 -14.82 16.48 -13.09
CA VAL A 309 -14.30 15.13 -12.85
C VAL A 309 -14.14 14.36 -14.16
N ALA A 310 -15.13 14.43 -15.07
CA ALA A 310 -15.03 13.81 -16.39
C ALA A 310 -13.83 14.37 -17.19
N ARG A 311 -13.63 15.70 -17.14
CA ARG A 311 -12.48 16.38 -17.76
C ARG A 311 -11.15 15.92 -17.15
N PHE A 312 -11.08 15.80 -15.83
CA PHE A 312 -9.91 15.27 -15.14
C PHE A 312 -9.62 13.82 -15.53
N CYS A 313 -10.65 12.97 -15.61
CA CYS A 313 -10.47 11.57 -16.04
C CYS A 313 -9.94 11.48 -17.48
N ALA A 314 -10.42 12.32 -18.39
CA ALA A 314 -9.89 12.38 -19.75
C ALA A 314 -8.42 12.84 -19.78
N PHE A 315 -8.08 13.84 -18.96
CA PHE A 315 -6.71 14.33 -18.78
C PHE A 315 -5.77 13.23 -18.25
N LEU A 316 -6.19 12.48 -17.24
CA LEU A 316 -5.45 11.35 -16.68
C LEU A 316 -5.20 10.26 -17.73
N LYS A 317 -6.24 9.86 -18.49
CA LYS A 317 -6.13 8.87 -19.56
C LYS A 317 -5.14 9.30 -20.64
N ASP A 318 -5.14 10.57 -21.02
CA ASP A 318 -4.23 11.12 -22.02
C ASP A 318 -2.76 11.00 -21.56
N ILE A 319 -2.47 11.35 -20.30
CA ILE A 319 -1.14 11.21 -19.71
C ILE A 319 -0.72 9.74 -19.65
N TYR A 320 -1.57 8.85 -19.13
CA TYR A 320 -1.23 7.43 -19.01
C TYR A 320 -1.02 6.77 -20.36
N LYS A 321 -1.75 7.17 -21.40
CA LYS A 321 -1.54 6.74 -22.77
C LYS A 321 -0.16 7.13 -23.31
N ASP A 322 0.28 8.36 -23.05
CA ASP A 322 1.60 8.85 -23.46
C ASP A 322 2.74 8.03 -22.82
N PHE A 323 2.51 7.48 -21.61
CA PHE A 323 3.46 6.60 -20.91
C PHE A 323 3.23 5.09 -21.16
N GLY A 324 2.24 4.72 -21.97
CA GLY A 324 1.95 3.32 -22.30
C GLY A 324 1.24 2.52 -21.20
N PHE A 325 0.60 3.19 -20.24
CA PHE A 325 -0.13 2.58 -19.12
C PHE A 325 -1.66 2.51 -19.35
N ASP A 326 -2.14 2.84 -20.54
CA ASP A 326 -3.56 2.93 -20.86
C ASP A 326 -4.34 1.62 -20.70
N LYS A 327 -3.66 0.47 -20.73
CA LYS A 327 -4.26 -0.87 -20.59
C LYS A 327 -4.30 -1.40 -19.16
N ASP A 328 -3.55 -0.79 -18.26
CA ASP A 328 -3.33 -1.30 -16.90
C ASP A 328 -3.91 -0.38 -15.82
N ILE A 329 -4.87 0.48 -16.21
CA ILE A 329 -5.51 1.41 -15.28
C ILE A 329 -6.57 0.67 -14.46
N LYS A 330 -6.40 0.65 -13.14
CA LYS A 330 -7.42 0.22 -12.18
C LYS A 330 -7.97 1.44 -11.46
N VAL A 331 -9.26 1.66 -11.56
CA VAL A 331 -9.95 2.77 -10.89
C VAL A 331 -10.60 2.25 -9.62
N MET A 332 -10.23 2.82 -8.48
CA MET A 332 -10.83 2.52 -7.20
C MET A 332 -11.71 3.69 -6.78
N PHE A 333 -12.97 3.43 -6.50
CA PHE A 333 -13.91 4.41 -6.01
C PHE A 333 -13.93 4.41 -4.49
N SER A 334 -13.48 5.52 -3.89
CA SER A 334 -13.45 5.66 -2.43
C SER A 334 -14.78 6.21 -1.93
N THR A 335 -15.40 5.52 -0.98
CA THR A 335 -16.60 5.97 -0.29
C THR A 335 -16.26 6.66 1.03
N ARG A 336 -17.26 7.26 1.67
CA ARG A 336 -17.11 7.95 2.96
C ARG A 336 -16.54 7.06 4.06
N PRO A 337 -15.56 7.52 4.85
CA PRO A 337 -15.10 6.80 6.02
C PRO A 337 -16.07 6.98 7.20
N GLU A 338 -15.95 6.12 8.23
CA GLU A 338 -16.76 6.21 9.44
C GLU A 338 -16.56 7.57 10.14
N LEU A 339 -15.31 8.00 10.32
CA LEU A 339 -14.97 9.32 10.88
C LEU A 339 -14.77 10.33 9.73
N ARG A 340 -15.77 11.18 9.49
CA ARG A 340 -15.81 12.16 8.41
C ARG A 340 -16.28 13.54 8.88
N VAL A 341 -16.09 14.53 8.02
CA VAL A 341 -16.64 15.88 8.15
C VAL A 341 -17.74 16.05 7.11
N GLY A 342 -18.78 16.81 7.41
CA GLY A 342 -19.95 16.99 6.56
C GLY A 342 -21.11 16.08 6.93
N THR A 343 -22.29 16.35 6.36
CA THR A 343 -23.50 15.56 6.58
C THR A 343 -23.54 14.34 5.65
N ASP A 344 -24.43 13.39 5.95
CA ASP A 344 -24.64 12.23 5.07
C ASP A 344 -25.16 12.65 3.70
N GLU A 345 -26.01 13.68 3.66
CA GLU A 345 -26.52 14.27 2.41
C GLU A 345 -25.43 14.91 1.56
N ASP A 346 -24.42 15.54 2.18
CA ASP A 346 -23.26 16.09 1.45
C ASP A 346 -22.44 14.98 0.81
N TRP A 347 -22.23 13.89 1.55
CA TRP A 347 -21.51 12.71 1.06
C TRP A 347 -22.29 11.98 -0.03
N ASP A 348 -23.61 11.82 0.12
CA ASP A 348 -24.47 11.20 -0.89
C ASP A 348 -24.40 11.99 -2.22
N ARG A 349 -24.45 13.31 -2.16
CA ARG A 349 -24.32 14.17 -3.36
C ARG A 349 -22.95 14.01 -4.00
N ALA A 350 -21.88 14.05 -3.20
CA ALA A 350 -20.51 13.93 -3.70
C ALA A 350 -20.24 12.56 -4.33
N GLU A 351 -20.60 11.46 -3.66
CA GLU A 351 -20.42 10.11 -4.17
C GLU A 351 -21.23 9.86 -5.44
N ASN A 352 -22.49 10.32 -5.49
CA ASN A 352 -23.32 10.21 -6.69
C ASN A 352 -22.73 10.99 -7.87
N ALA A 353 -22.28 12.23 -7.65
CA ALA A 353 -21.66 13.04 -8.70
C ALA A 353 -20.38 12.40 -9.23
N LEU A 354 -19.55 11.84 -8.38
CA LEU A 354 -18.34 11.10 -8.80
C LEU A 354 -18.68 9.82 -9.58
N ALA A 355 -19.69 9.05 -9.15
CA ALA A 355 -20.13 7.85 -9.84
C ALA A 355 -20.68 8.16 -11.25
N GLU A 356 -21.48 9.23 -11.38
CA GLU A 356 -21.98 9.72 -12.67
C GLU A 356 -20.84 10.18 -13.59
N ALA A 357 -19.85 10.89 -13.02
CA ALA A 357 -18.69 11.34 -13.78
C ALA A 357 -17.82 10.16 -14.27
N CYS A 358 -17.61 9.12 -13.45
CA CYS A 358 -16.92 7.90 -13.89
C CYS A 358 -17.64 7.23 -15.06
N LYS A 359 -18.98 7.12 -15.00
CA LYS A 359 -19.80 6.58 -16.10
C LYS A 359 -19.68 7.44 -17.36
N ALA A 360 -19.78 8.75 -17.22
CA ALA A 360 -19.64 9.69 -18.34
C ALA A 360 -18.26 9.62 -19.00
N ALA A 361 -17.22 9.40 -18.21
CA ALA A 361 -15.84 9.22 -18.68
C ALA A 361 -15.54 7.81 -19.24
N GLY A 362 -16.52 6.89 -19.20
CA GLY A 362 -16.33 5.48 -19.64
C GLY A 362 -15.28 4.77 -18.78
N LEU A 363 -15.29 4.98 -17.47
CA LEU A 363 -14.42 4.32 -16.51
C LEU A 363 -15.21 3.25 -15.76
N GLU A 364 -14.73 2.02 -15.80
CA GLU A 364 -15.12 0.97 -14.87
C GLU A 364 -14.35 1.15 -13.56
N TYR A 365 -15.01 0.97 -12.43
CA TYR A 365 -14.40 1.14 -11.11
C TYR A 365 -14.81 0.03 -10.16
N GLU A 366 -13.96 -0.24 -9.17
CA GLU A 366 -14.24 -1.10 -8.00
C GLU A 366 -14.40 -0.20 -6.75
N ILE A 367 -15.23 -0.62 -5.79
CA ILE A 367 -15.48 0.07 -4.52
C ILE A 367 -14.60 -0.53 -3.42
#